data_d6b85afe1fd80e009b37a53812444ae2
#
_entry.id   d6b85afe1fd80e009b37a53812444ae2
#
_cell.length_a   1.000
_cell.length_b   1.000
_cell.length_c   1.000
_cell.angle_alpha   90.00
_cell.angle_beta   90.00
_cell.angle_gamma   90.00
#
_symmetry.space_group_name_H-M   'P 1'
#
loop_
_entity.id
_entity.type
_entity.pdbx_description
1 polymer ?
#
loop_
_entity_poly.entity_id
_entity_poly.type
_entity_poly.pdbx_seq_one_letter_code
_entity_poly.pdbx_strand_id
1 'polypeptide(L)'
;MFRYKWEEIFQSIFAINMNKLKKLLSFYERGNKISCITAYDASMSKYLDSMGIDIILVGDSLGQVIKGEKSTHNVSLGEITYHTKCVKSGLKNSLLMVDLPKGTFKNKTQALKNSRKFISNGFADLVKLEVNTNNLGIVEYLVSKRIPVCAH
;
A
#
# COMPACT_ATOMS: atom_id res chain seq x y z
N MET A 1 27.44 -14.84 10.76
CA MET A 1 26.69 -16.00 10.24
C MET A 1 25.17 -15.79 10.29
N PHE A 2 24.66 -14.61 9.90
CA PHE A 2 23.23 -14.26 9.93
C PHE A 2 22.71 -13.66 8.60
N ARG A 3 23.46 -13.76 7.50
CA ARG A 3 23.13 -13.08 6.22
C ARG A 3 22.07 -13.82 5.40
N TYR A 4 21.92 -15.14 5.53
CA TYR A 4 21.03 -15.95 4.69
C TYR A 4 19.55 -15.90 5.07
N LYS A 5 19.22 -15.63 6.32
CA LYS A 5 17.83 -15.65 6.81
C LYS A 5 16.97 -14.49 6.31
N TRP A 6 17.57 -13.34 6.03
CA TRP A 6 16.84 -12.16 5.57
C TRP A 6 16.43 -12.23 4.09
N GLU A 7 17.26 -12.81 3.25
CA GLU A 7 16.94 -12.97 1.82
C GLU A 7 15.80 -13.96 1.60
N GLU A 8 15.77 -15.06 2.33
CA GLU A 8 14.70 -16.06 2.27
C GLU A 8 13.37 -15.50 2.80
N ILE A 9 13.41 -14.76 3.91
CA ILE A 9 12.23 -14.06 4.45
C ILE A 9 11.75 -13.01 3.44
N PHE A 10 12.64 -12.25 2.84
CA PHE A 10 12.33 -11.22 1.86
C PHE A 10 11.71 -11.82 0.59
N GLN A 11 12.25 -12.93 0.10
CA GLN A 11 11.70 -13.67 -1.04
C GLN A 11 10.33 -14.28 -0.72
N SER A 12 10.12 -14.79 0.48
CA SER A 12 8.82 -15.36 0.88
C SER A 12 7.73 -14.30 1.03
N ILE A 13 8.03 -13.16 1.65
CA ILE A 13 7.09 -12.03 1.78
C ILE A 13 6.74 -11.48 0.39
N PHE A 14 7.74 -11.28 -0.47
CA PHE A 14 7.54 -10.82 -1.84
C PHE A 14 6.70 -11.81 -2.66
N ALA A 15 6.95 -13.12 -2.50
CA ALA A 15 6.18 -14.16 -3.19
C ALA A 15 4.71 -14.23 -2.72
N ILE A 16 4.43 -14.05 -1.43
CA ILE A 16 3.07 -14.02 -0.88
C ILE A 16 2.30 -12.82 -1.43
N ASN A 17 2.92 -11.63 -1.42
CA ASN A 17 2.30 -10.41 -1.94
C ASN A 17 2.06 -10.50 -3.45
N MET A 18 2.98 -11.09 -4.20
CA MET A 18 2.82 -11.33 -5.63
C MET A 18 1.68 -12.30 -5.96
N ASN A 19 1.41 -13.29 -5.12
CA ASN A 19 0.31 -14.22 -5.33
C ASN A 19 -1.06 -13.54 -5.14
N LYS A 20 -1.20 -12.69 -4.12
CA LYS A 20 -2.41 -11.87 -3.92
C LYS A 20 -2.65 -10.92 -5.10
N LEU A 21 -1.58 -10.25 -5.56
CA LEU A 21 -1.67 -9.32 -6.69
C LEU A 21 -2.01 -10.04 -8.00
N LYS A 22 -1.42 -11.21 -8.28
CA LYS A 22 -1.77 -12.05 -9.43
C LYS A 22 -3.24 -12.49 -9.40
N LYS A 23 -3.74 -12.88 -8.23
CA LYS A 23 -5.16 -13.22 -8.05
C LYS A 23 -6.05 -12.03 -8.42
N LEU A 24 -5.72 -10.82 -7.96
CA LEU A 24 -6.47 -9.62 -8.27
C LEU A 24 -6.45 -9.29 -9.77
N LEU A 25 -5.29 -9.39 -10.44
CA LEU A 25 -5.17 -9.18 -11.87
C LEU A 25 -5.99 -10.21 -12.66
N SER A 26 -5.91 -11.48 -12.30
CA SER A 26 -6.73 -12.54 -12.91
C SER A 26 -8.25 -12.31 -12.71
N PHE A 27 -8.63 -11.68 -11.61
CA PHE A 27 -10.02 -11.29 -11.35
C PHE A 27 -10.47 -10.21 -12.32
N TYR A 28 -9.63 -9.19 -12.51
CA TYR A 28 -9.85 -8.10 -13.47
C TYR A 28 -9.93 -8.60 -14.92
N GLU A 29 -9.00 -9.46 -15.34
CA GLU A 29 -8.96 -10.04 -16.69
C GLU A 29 -10.22 -10.84 -17.05
N ARG A 30 -10.90 -11.40 -16.05
CA ARG A 30 -12.19 -12.08 -16.21
C ARG A 30 -13.40 -11.15 -16.18
N GLY A 31 -13.19 -9.83 -16.15
CA GLY A 31 -14.26 -8.83 -16.13
C GLY A 31 -14.95 -8.66 -14.77
N ASN A 32 -14.40 -9.21 -13.70
CA ASN A 32 -14.96 -9.04 -12.36
C ASN A 32 -14.67 -7.65 -11.80
N LYS A 33 -15.62 -7.12 -11.04
CA LYS A 33 -15.45 -5.87 -10.29
C LYS A 33 -14.53 -6.09 -9.09
N ILE A 34 -13.61 -5.16 -8.85
CA ILE A 34 -12.71 -5.16 -7.70
C ILE A 34 -13.22 -4.12 -6.69
N SER A 35 -13.45 -4.57 -5.46
CA SER A 35 -13.86 -3.70 -4.36
C SER A 35 -12.64 -3.09 -3.66
N CYS A 36 -12.69 -1.76 -3.43
CA CYS A 36 -11.65 -1.05 -2.69
C CYS A 36 -12.30 -0.09 -1.69
N ILE A 37 -11.95 -0.24 -0.40
CA ILE A 37 -12.51 0.56 0.70
C ILE A 37 -11.39 1.05 1.60
N THR A 38 -11.51 2.27 2.14
CA THR A 38 -10.58 2.80 3.13
C THR A 38 -10.86 2.24 4.53
N ALA A 39 -9.79 1.95 5.27
CA ALA A 39 -9.85 1.67 6.70
C ALA A 39 -8.60 2.19 7.40
N TYR A 40 -8.70 2.46 8.71
CA TYR A 40 -7.63 3.12 9.46
C TYR A 40 -7.33 2.43 10.80
N ASP A 41 -8.05 1.38 11.15
CA ASP A 41 -7.87 0.63 12.39
C ASP A 41 -8.04 -0.88 12.19
N ALA A 42 -7.65 -1.65 13.22
CA ALA A 42 -7.66 -3.10 13.19
C ALA A 42 -9.07 -3.71 13.18
N SER A 43 -10.02 -3.07 13.87
CA SER A 43 -11.39 -3.61 14.02
C SER A 43 -12.14 -3.50 12.71
N MET A 44 -12.10 -2.31 12.08
CA MET A 44 -12.73 -2.06 10.79
C MET A 44 -12.08 -2.93 9.69
N SER A 45 -10.74 -3.00 9.64
CA SER A 45 -10.05 -3.81 8.64
C SER A 45 -10.37 -5.30 8.77
N LYS A 46 -10.44 -5.83 9.99
CA LYS A 46 -10.85 -7.22 10.25
C LYS A 46 -12.28 -7.49 9.77
N TYR A 47 -13.19 -6.55 10.03
CA TYR A 47 -14.58 -6.67 9.59
C TYR A 47 -14.68 -6.67 8.06
N LEU A 48 -14.05 -5.70 7.37
CA LEU A 48 -14.05 -5.61 5.92
C LEU A 48 -13.37 -6.82 5.26
N ASP A 49 -12.27 -7.32 5.82
CA ASP A 49 -11.59 -8.54 5.36
C ASP A 49 -12.52 -9.77 5.42
N SER A 50 -13.32 -9.86 6.49
CA SER A 50 -14.30 -10.94 6.65
C SER A 50 -15.49 -10.86 5.68
N MET A 51 -15.79 -9.65 5.18
CA MET A 51 -16.80 -9.41 4.15
C MET A 51 -16.31 -9.68 2.73
N GLY A 52 -15.02 -10.03 2.56
CA GLY A 52 -14.45 -10.35 1.26
C GLY A 52 -14.08 -9.14 0.41
N ILE A 53 -13.83 -7.98 1.01
CA ILE A 53 -13.31 -6.81 0.30
C ILE A 53 -11.93 -7.14 -0.28
N ASP A 54 -11.72 -6.82 -1.57
CA ASP A 54 -10.50 -7.18 -2.29
C ASP A 54 -9.29 -6.34 -1.85
N ILE A 55 -9.50 -5.02 -1.71
CA ILE A 55 -8.44 -4.06 -1.37
C ILE A 55 -8.88 -3.19 -0.20
N ILE A 56 -8.04 -3.11 0.82
CA ILE A 56 -8.15 -2.11 1.89
C ILE A 56 -7.09 -1.05 1.64
N LEU A 57 -7.52 0.22 1.63
CA LEU A 57 -6.65 1.38 1.40
C LEU A 57 -6.44 2.13 2.71
N VAL A 58 -5.19 2.39 3.05
CA VAL A 58 -4.81 3.42 4.03
C VAL A 58 -4.34 4.65 3.24
N GLY A 59 -5.23 5.63 3.12
CA GLY A 59 -5.00 6.82 2.29
C GLY A 59 -4.90 8.11 3.11
N ASP A 60 -4.53 9.20 2.43
CA ASP A 60 -4.43 10.55 3.00
C ASP A 60 -5.80 11.15 3.39
N SER A 61 -6.91 10.55 2.92
CA SER A 61 -8.25 10.81 3.45
C SER A 61 -8.37 10.60 4.96
N LEU A 62 -7.39 9.94 5.60
CA LEU A 62 -7.18 9.91 7.05
C LEU A 62 -7.23 11.31 7.68
N GLY A 63 -6.71 12.34 7.01
CA GLY A 63 -6.76 13.70 7.47
C GLY A 63 -8.19 14.19 7.71
N GLN A 64 -9.09 13.85 6.81
CA GLN A 64 -10.50 14.24 6.91
C GLN A 64 -11.29 13.30 7.83
N VAL A 65 -11.15 11.99 7.63
CA VAL A 65 -12.00 10.97 8.29
C VAL A 65 -11.64 10.76 9.76
N ILE A 66 -10.35 10.75 10.08
CA ILE A 66 -9.87 10.49 11.44
C ILE A 66 -9.52 11.77 12.20
N LYS A 67 -8.86 12.73 11.52
CA LYS A 67 -8.40 13.96 12.16
C LYS A 67 -9.44 15.09 12.10
N GLY A 68 -10.50 14.98 11.26
CA GLY A 68 -11.50 16.01 11.07
C GLY A 68 -10.98 17.27 10.37
N GLU A 69 -9.87 17.16 9.65
CA GLU A 69 -9.28 18.28 8.90
C GLU A 69 -10.07 18.59 7.63
N LYS A 70 -9.98 19.83 7.15
CA LYS A 70 -10.63 20.23 5.88
C LYS A 70 -9.89 19.73 4.63
N SER A 71 -8.65 19.25 4.76
CA SER A 71 -7.77 18.85 3.67
C SER A 71 -6.99 17.58 4.01
N THR A 72 -6.68 16.79 2.99
CA THR A 72 -5.82 15.61 3.12
C THR A 72 -4.33 15.96 3.12
N HIS A 73 -3.96 17.20 2.80
CA HIS A 73 -2.56 17.59 2.52
C HIS A 73 -1.63 17.59 3.74
N ASN A 74 -2.20 17.61 4.96
CA ASN A 74 -1.44 17.68 6.21
C ASN A 74 -1.15 16.29 6.82
N VAL A 75 -1.45 15.22 6.09
CA VAL A 75 -1.18 13.86 6.55
C VAL A 75 0.29 13.53 6.34
N SER A 76 0.95 13.17 7.42
CA SER A 76 2.36 12.78 7.41
C SER A 76 2.57 11.30 7.07
N LEU A 77 3.77 10.97 6.57
CA LEU A 77 4.16 9.58 6.36
C LEU A 77 4.17 8.76 7.67
N GLY A 78 4.41 9.42 8.80
CA GLY A 78 4.36 8.80 10.12
C GLY A 78 2.97 8.32 10.50
N GLU A 79 1.96 9.15 10.28
CA GLU A 79 0.54 8.82 10.52
C GLU A 79 0.09 7.67 9.61
N ILE A 80 0.41 7.75 8.31
CA ILE A 80 0.12 6.64 7.38
C ILE A 80 0.80 5.34 7.86
N THR A 81 2.06 5.41 8.30
CA THR A 81 2.77 4.23 8.81
C THR A 81 2.10 3.63 10.04
N TYR A 82 1.66 4.47 10.98
CA TYR A 82 0.95 4.03 12.17
C TYR A 82 -0.36 3.30 11.82
N HIS A 83 -1.21 3.94 11.03
CA HIS A 83 -2.50 3.37 10.63
C HIS A 83 -2.33 2.13 9.75
N THR A 84 -1.30 2.09 8.88
CA THR A 84 -0.98 0.88 8.10
C THR A 84 -0.71 -0.33 8.99
N LYS A 85 0.04 -0.16 10.08
CA LYS A 85 0.29 -1.23 11.05
C LYS A 85 -0.98 -1.68 11.75
N CYS A 86 -1.83 -0.74 12.16
CA CYS A 86 -3.12 -1.05 12.76
C CYS A 86 -4.01 -1.86 11.81
N VAL A 87 -4.17 -1.39 10.57
CA VAL A 87 -4.97 -2.08 9.54
C VAL A 87 -4.38 -3.46 9.23
N LYS A 88 -3.06 -3.56 9.05
CA LYS A 88 -2.40 -4.84 8.78
C LYS A 88 -2.70 -5.92 9.81
N SER A 89 -2.80 -5.56 11.07
CA SER A 89 -3.09 -6.52 12.15
C SER A 89 -4.49 -7.15 12.05
N GLY A 90 -5.42 -6.49 11.37
CA GLY A 90 -6.77 -7.01 11.13
C GLY A 90 -6.92 -7.85 9.86
N LEU A 91 -5.97 -7.76 8.91
CA LEU A 91 -6.08 -8.37 7.59
C LEU A 91 -5.52 -9.79 7.52
N LYS A 92 -6.23 -10.65 6.79
CA LYS A 92 -5.79 -12.01 6.41
C LYS A 92 -5.77 -12.19 4.89
N ASN A 93 -6.84 -11.78 4.21
CA ASN A 93 -7.13 -12.09 2.81
C ASN A 93 -6.98 -10.88 1.88
N SER A 94 -7.52 -9.73 2.27
CA SER A 94 -7.51 -8.50 1.47
C SER A 94 -6.09 -8.03 1.17
N LEU A 95 -5.92 -7.40 0.01
CA LEU A 95 -4.70 -6.64 -0.30
C LEU A 95 -4.67 -5.35 0.51
N LEU A 96 -3.52 -5.02 1.06
CA LEU A 96 -3.29 -3.74 1.72
C LEU A 96 -2.57 -2.78 0.77
N MET A 97 -3.30 -1.74 0.35
CA MET A 97 -2.77 -0.63 -0.42
C MET A 97 -2.50 0.56 0.50
N VAL A 98 -1.35 1.21 0.33
CA VAL A 98 -0.95 2.34 1.16
C VAL A 98 -0.60 3.53 0.30
N ASP A 99 -1.19 4.68 0.61
CA ASP A 99 -0.91 5.92 -0.09
C ASP A 99 0.44 6.52 0.34
N LEU A 100 1.15 7.10 -0.61
CA LEU A 100 2.24 8.01 -0.33
C LEU A 100 1.69 9.43 -0.27
N PRO A 101 1.63 10.07 0.92
CA PRO A 101 1.05 11.40 1.06
C PRO A 101 1.78 12.44 0.22
N LYS A 102 1.08 13.52 -0.12
CA LYS A 102 1.64 14.66 -0.84
C LYS A 102 2.98 15.10 -0.25
N GLY A 103 3.98 15.28 -1.12
CA GLY A 103 5.32 15.71 -0.72
C GLY A 103 6.26 14.59 -0.26
N THR A 104 5.82 13.34 -0.19
CA THR A 104 6.65 12.19 0.22
C THR A 104 7.25 11.41 -0.94
N PHE A 105 7.02 11.85 -2.19
CA PHE A 105 7.54 11.25 -3.43
C PHE A 105 7.99 12.31 -4.46
N LYS A 106 8.67 13.39 -4.00
CA LYS A 106 9.12 14.52 -4.85
C LYS A 106 10.16 14.11 -5.91
N ASN A 107 10.88 13.03 -5.67
CA ASN A 107 11.88 12.48 -6.58
C ASN A 107 12.00 10.96 -6.43
N LYS A 108 12.68 10.31 -7.39
CA LYS A 108 12.87 8.86 -7.46
C LYS A 108 13.45 8.25 -6.17
N THR A 109 14.46 8.89 -5.59
CA THR A 109 15.14 8.41 -4.36
C THR A 109 14.22 8.45 -3.16
N GLN A 110 13.51 9.57 -2.96
CA GLN A 110 12.58 9.72 -1.86
C GLN A 110 11.39 8.75 -2.00
N ALA A 111 10.81 8.66 -3.20
CA ALA A 111 9.71 7.75 -3.49
C ALA A 111 10.11 6.30 -3.19
N LEU A 112 11.28 5.84 -3.66
CA LEU A 112 11.77 4.49 -3.40
C LEU A 112 12.00 4.23 -1.91
N LYS A 113 12.66 5.18 -1.21
CA LYS A 113 12.91 5.07 0.24
C LYS A 113 11.59 4.92 1.01
N ASN A 114 10.58 5.74 0.69
CA ASN A 114 9.31 5.73 1.38
C ASN A 114 8.46 4.50 1.02
N SER A 115 8.43 4.08 -0.25
CA SER A 115 7.75 2.85 -0.67
C SER A 115 8.33 1.61 0.01
N ARG A 116 9.66 1.52 0.11
CA ARG A 116 10.34 0.40 0.78
C ARG A 116 9.99 0.26 2.26
N LYS A 117 9.67 1.35 2.96
CA LYS A 117 9.21 1.27 4.36
C LYS A 117 7.95 0.42 4.52
N PHE A 118 7.07 0.42 3.52
CA PHE A 118 5.84 -0.36 3.54
C PHE A 118 6.03 -1.77 2.96
N ILE A 119 6.62 -1.85 1.78
CA ILE A 119 6.73 -3.11 1.03
C ILE A 119 7.77 -4.06 1.66
N SER A 120 8.99 -3.56 1.93
CA SER A 120 10.08 -4.41 2.42
C SER A 120 9.87 -4.91 3.85
N ASN A 121 9.08 -4.19 4.64
CA ASN A 121 8.73 -4.63 5.99
C ASN A 121 7.45 -5.49 6.03
N GLY A 122 6.85 -5.80 4.87
CA GLY A 122 5.63 -6.59 4.78
C GLY A 122 4.39 -5.90 5.35
N PHE A 123 4.42 -4.57 5.53
CA PHE A 123 3.27 -3.84 6.04
C PHE A 123 2.20 -3.62 4.99
N ALA A 124 2.58 -3.48 3.70
CA ALA A 124 1.65 -3.31 2.60
C ALA A 124 2.01 -4.20 1.42
N ASP A 125 1.02 -4.45 0.56
CA ASP A 125 1.17 -5.25 -0.65
C ASP A 125 1.48 -4.38 -1.86
N LEU A 126 1.00 -3.12 -1.89
CA LEU A 126 1.29 -2.13 -2.93
C LEU A 126 1.20 -0.70 -2.39
N VAL A 127 1.84 0.23 -3.08
CA VAL A 127 1.76 1.67 -2.78
C VAL A 127 0.92 2.38 -3.83
N LYS A 128 0.15 3.39 -3.40
CA LYS A 128 -0.59 4.29 -4.28
C LYS A 128 0.12 5.63 -4.35
N LEU A 129 0.18 6.23 -5.54
CA LEU A 129 0.71 7.56 -5.79
C LEU A 129 -0.26 8.36 -6.66
N GLU A 130 -0.45 9.63 -6.30
CA GLU A 130 -1.10 10.60 -7.19
C GLU A 130 -0.15 10.97 -8.33
N VAL A 131 -0.58 10.71 -9.58
CA VAL A 131 0.29 10.79 -10.76
C VAL A 131 -0.21 11.84 -11.74
N ASN A 132 0.74 12.55 -12.33
CA ASN A 132 0.54 13.42 -13.47
C ASN A 132 1.73 13.31 -14.44
N THR A 133 1.71 14.01 -15.55
CA THR A 133 2.77 13.96 -16.56
C THR A 133 4.17 14.27 -16.03
N ASN A 134 4.28 15.13 -14.99
CA ASN A 134 5.58 15.56 -14.45
C ASN A 134 6.23 14.49 -13.53
N ASN A 135 5.46 13.57 -12.97
CA ASN A 135 5.97 12.57 -12.03
C ASN A 135 5.85 11.12 -12.52
N LEU A 136 5.40 10.90 -13.75
CA LEU A 136 5.25 9.56 -14.32
C LEU A 136 6.56 8.75 -14.27
N GLY A 137 7.70 9.39 -14.52
CA GLY A 137 9.02 8.75 -14.41
C GLY A 137 9.39 8.27 -13.01
N ILE A 138 8.66 8.68 -11.96
CA ILE A 138 8.79 8.11 -10.60
C ILE A 138 8.12 6.73 -10.55
N VAL A 139 6.95 6.59 -11.16
CA VAL A 139 6.23 5.30 -11.24
C VAL A 139 7.07 4.28 -11.99
N GLU A 140 7.58 4.63 -13.18
CA GLU A 140 8.46 3.77 -13.97
C GLU A 140 9.68 3.32 -13.16
N TYR A 141 10.30 4.24 -12.43
CA TYR A 141 11.45 3.93 -11.58
C TYR A 141 11.07 2.97 -10.44
N LEU A 142 9.95 3.19 -9.75
CA LEU A 142 9.49 2.30 -8.69
C LEU A 142 9.22 0.89 -9.21
N VAL A 143 8.53 0.77 -10.35
CA VAL A 143 8.26 -0.51 -11.00
C VAL A 143 9.56 -1.22 -11.39
N SER A 144 10.57 -0.48 -11.95
CA SER A 144 11.89 -1.06 -12.25
C SER A 144 12.62 -1.58 -11.01
N LYS A 145 12.28 -1.07 -9.82
CA LYS A 145 12.78 -1.52 -8.51
C LYS A 145 11.88 -2.58 -7.85
N ARG A 146 10.95 -3.16 -8.62
CA ARG A 146 9.99 -4.20 -8.18
C ARG A 146 9.08 -3.75 -7.02
N ILE A 147 8.76 -2.47 -6.97
CA ILE A 147 7.73 -1.95 -6.07
C ILE A 147 6.38 -2.05 -6.78
N PRO A 148 5.39 -2.77 -6.25
CA PRO A 148 4.03 -2.75 -6.79
C PRO A 148 3.41 -1.37 -6.59
N VAL A 149 2.88 -0.77 -7.66
CA VAL A 149 2.37 0.61 -7.67
C VAL A 149 0.96 0.65 -8.24
N CYS A 150 0.08 1.36 -7.56
CA CYS A 150 -1.17 1.88 -8.09
C CYS A 150 -0.95 3.35 -8.46
N ALA A 151 -0.90 3.66 -9.74
CA ALA A 151 -0.82 5.02 -10.28
C ALA A 151 -2.23 5.59 -10.43
N HIS A 152 -2.52 6.65 -9.68
CA HIS A 152 -3.86 7.26 -9.64
C HIS A 152 -3.87 8.66 -10.25
#